data_63cc5c23f543bc06ce8240313bfa6a10
#
_entry.id   63cc5c23f543bc06ce8240313bfa6a10
#
_cell.length_a   1.000
_cell.length_b   1.000
_cell.length_c   1.000
_cell.angle_alpha   90.00
_cell.angle_beta   90.00
_cell.angle_gamma   90.00
#
_symmetry.space_group_name_H-M   'P 1'
#
loop_
_entity.id
_entity.type
_entity.pdbx_description
1 polymer ?
#
loop_
_entity_poly.entity_id
_entity_poly.type
_entity_poly.pdbx_seq_one_letter_code
_entity_poly.pdbx_strand_id
1 'polypeptide(L)'
;IVAGANGNARVVYIDLLNLGNDDESYSLELVQSNWKLQAYLSADETPVLDAWDGETSLALNLPMPVGLSPGLYTARITASSIDDPSVKEQITINIDVVDTAAVMVTDEDSDQSYIPGDVAQSMRFEVRNDGNEADRFTMSLEVPEGMNANFAQLVEGDLTPMLEPGSSYNVTVTFTFDEGTNGQLILKVIATSVNDDTVSSYGKCTYRVGSQNW
;
A
#
# COMPACT_ATOMS: atom_id res chain seq x y z
N ILE A 1 17.13 0.06 -9.55
CA ILE A 1 16.40 -0.23 -8.31
C ILE A 1 15.10 -0.88 -8.71
N VAL A 2 14.76 -2.02 -8.09
CA VAL A 2 13.46 -2.67 -8.24
C VAL A 2 12.64 -2.40 -6.98
N ALA A 3 11.41 -1.95 -7.12
CA ALA A 3 10.55 -1.61 -6.00
C ALA A 3 9.06 -1.85 -6.32
N GLY A 4 8.29 -2.28 -5.32
CA GLY A 4 6.83 -2.31 -5.38
C GLY A 4 6.24 -0.98 -4.93
N ALA A 5 5.16 -0.54 -5.55
CA ALA A 5 4.46 0.71 -5.20
C ALA A 5 3.42 0.45 -4.09
N ASN A 6 3.88 0.12 -2.91
CA ASN A 6 3.07 -0.28 -1.75
C ASN A 6 3.15 0.71 -0.57
N GLY A 7 3.60 1.95 -0.82
CA GLY A 7 3.79 2.98 0.21
C GLY A 7 5.08 2.83 1.04
N ASN A 8 5.90 1.82 0.78
CA ASN A 8 7.18 1.62 1.47
C ASN A 8 8.27 2.49 0.83
N ALA A 9 8.67 3.57 1.49
CA ALA A 9 9.72 4.45 1.02
C ALA A 9 11.06 3.71 0.85
N ARG A 10 11.81 4.10 -0.18
CA ARG A 10 13.19 3.68 -0.44
C ARG A 10 14.10 4.88 -0.33
N VAL A 11 15.32 4.65 0.12
CA VAL A 11 16.37 5.68 0.17
C VAL A 11 17.58 5.17 -0.59
N VAL A 12 18.12 6.03 -1.45
CA VAL A 12 19.34 5.77 -2.20
C VAL A 12 20.35 6.81 -1.81
N TYR A 13 21.53 6.39 -1.40
CA TYR A 13 22.63 7.29 -1.09
C TYR A 13 23.48 7.51 -2.34
N ILE A 14 23.88 8.75 -2.55
CA ILE A 14 24.66 9.22 -3.68
C ILE A 14 25.84 9.99 -3.12
N ASP A 15 27.03 9.52 -3.38
CA ASP A 15 28.24 10.18 -2.95
C ASP A 15 28.68 11.19 -3.99
N LEU A 16 28.99 12.40 -3.55
CA LEU A 16 29.52 13.48 -4.36
C LEU A 16 30.92 13.82 -3.85
N LEU A 17 31.88 13.85 -4.75
CA LEU A 17 33.28 14.09 -4.47
C LEU A 17 33.77 15.33 -5.23
N ASN A 18 34.42 16.27 -4.54
CA ASN A 18 35.09 17.39 -5.15
C ASN A 18 36.46 16.95 -5.70
N LEU A 19 36.59 16.90 -7.01
CA LEU A 19 37.85 16.61 -7.69
C LEU A 19 38.58 17.88 -8.17
N GLY A 20 38.02 19.04 -7.86
CA GLY A 20 38.60 20.34 -8.19
C GLY A 20 39.82 20.69 -7.30
N ASN A 21 40.51 21.75 -7.67
CA ASN A 21 41.68 22.25 -6.95
C ASN A 21 41.37 23.36 -5.95
N ASP A 22 40.10 23.72 -5.81
CA ASP A 22 39.59 24.71 -4.87
C ASP A 22 38.43 24.13 -4.04
N ASP A 23 38.26 24.64 -2.82
CA ASP A 23 37.11 24.31 -2.00
C ASP A 23 35.82 24.80 -2.66
N GLU A 24 34.79 23.95 -2.73
CA GLU A 24 33.63 24.20 -3.55
C GLU A 24 32.33 23.69 -2.93
N SER A 25 31.21 24.35 -3.18
CA SER A 25 29.88 23.81 -2.93
C SER A 25 29.09 23.67 -4.25
N TYR A 26 28.13 22.75 -4.23
CA TYR A 26 27.38 22.39 -5.43
C TYR A 26 25.89 22.57 -5.20
N SER A 27 25.22 23.23 -6.13
CA SER A 27 23.77 23.22 -6.21
C SER A 27 23.27 21.92 -6.83
N LEU A 28 22.15 21.40 -6.31
CA LEU A 28 21.60 20.10 -6.66
C LEU A 28 20.22 20.25 -7.28
N GLU A 29 20.05 19.77 -8.49
CA GLU A 29 18.78 19.76 -9.19
C GLU A 29 18.29 18.31 -9.40
N LEU A 30 17.04 18.02 -9.01
CA LEU A 30 16.38 16.74 -9.24
C LEU A 30 15.30 16.88 -10.32
N VAL A 31 15.44 16.12 -11.40
CA VAL A 31 14.41 15.95 -12.43
C VAL A 31 13.92 14.51 -12.45
N GLN A 32 12.64 14.29 -12.29
CA GLN A 32 12.02 12.96 -12.31
C GLN A 32 11.16 12.78 -13.57
N SER A 33 11.14 11.57 -14.13
CA SER A 33 10.40 11.25 -15.36
C SER A 33 8.88 11.33 -15.18
N ASN A 34 8.38 11.20 -13.95
CA ASN A 34 6.99 11.27 -13.60
C ASN A 34 6.83 11.87 -12.19
N TRP A 35 6.03 12.92 -12.08
CA TRP A 35 5.77 13.61 -10.81
C TRP A 35 5.13 12.72 -9.74
N LYS A 36 4.42 11.65 -10.14
CA LYS A 36 3.82 10.67 -9.23
C LYS A 36 4.86 9.90 -8.41
N LEU A 37 6.11 9.82 -8.87
CA LEU A 37 7.21 9.20 -8.11
C LEU A 37 7.46 9.93 -6.79
N GLN A 38 7.20 11.25 -6.75
CA GLN A 38 7.36 12.13 -5.58
C GLN A 38 8.77 12.05 -4.96
N ALA A 39 9.77 11.79 -5.78
CA ALA A 39 11.16 11.73 -5.33
C ALA A 39 11.65 13.11 -4.86
N TYR A 40 12.49 13.13 -3.84
CA TYR A 40 13.13 14.36 -3.36
C TYR A 40 14.52 14.08 -2.77
N LEU A 41 15.39 15.07 -2.84
CA LEU A 41 16.73 15.03 -2.24
C LEU A 41 16.67 15.50 -0.76
N SER A 42 17.65 15.04 0.03
CA SER A 42 17.82 15.48 1.42
C SER A 42 18.29 16.93 1.54
N ALA A 43 18.88 17.47 0.48
CA ALA A 43 19.35 18.85 0.37
C ALA A 43 19.31 19.31 -1.09
N ASP A 44 19.26 20.62 -1.32
CA ASP A 44 19.35 21.29 -2.63
C ASP A 44 20.74 21.91 -2.89
N GLU A 45 21.61 21.85 -1.87
CA GLU A 45 22.99 22.30 -1.92
C GLU A 45 23.88 21.44 -1.02
N THR A 46 25.14 21.25 -1.40
CA THR A 46 26.13 20.58 -0.55
C THR A 46 26.75 21.57 0.46
N PRO A 47 27.33 21.09 1.59
CA PRO A 47 28.31 21.89 2.31
C PRO A 47 29.50 22.20 1.41
N VAL A 48 30.37 23.13 1.81
CA VAL A 48 31.67 23.32 1.17
C VAL A 48 32.49 22.04 1.30
N LEU A 49 32.95 21.53 0.18
CA LEU A 49 33.79 20.34 0.08
C LEU A 49 35.22 20.76 -0.18
N ASP A 50 36.16 20.23 0.60
CA ASP A 50 37.59 20.50 0.47
C ASP A 50 38.08 20.13 -0.93
N ALA A 51 39.08 20.85 -1.41
CA ALA A 51 39.73 20.57 -2.69
C ALA A 51 40.30 19.14 -2.74
N TRP A 52 40.20 18.47 -3.89
CA TRP A 52 40.76 17.15 -4.27
C TRP A 52 40.07 15.92 -3.65
N ASP A 53 39.57 15.95 -2.42
CA ASP A 53 39.06 14.77 -1.75
C ASP A 53 37.84 15.04 -0.80
N GLY A 54 37.33 16.28 -0.79
CA GLY A 54 36.10 16.59 -0.03
C GLY A 54 34.92 15.82 -0.56
N GLU A 55 34.21 15.10 0.33
CA GLU A 55 33.07 14.26 -0.06
C GLU A 55 31.84 14.53 0.82
N THR A 56 30.68 14.27 0.27
CA THR A 56 29.40 14.24 0.98
C THR A 56 28.48 13.18 0.41
N SER A 57 27.61 12.65 1.27
CA SER A 57 26.58 11.69 0.86
C SER A 57 25.20 12.33 0.92
N LEU A 58 24.46 12.22 -0.17
CA LEU A 58 23.12 12.76 -0.34
C LEU A 58 22.10 11.62 -0.34
N ALA A 59 20.97 11.81 0.29
CA ALA A 59 19.88 10.85 0.23
C ALA A 59 18.84 11.27 -0.82
N LEU A 60 18.63 10.41 -1.84
CA LEU A 60 17.45 10.45 -2.70
C LEU A 60 16.36 9.62 -2.04
N ASN A 61 15.29 10.27 -1.64
CA ASN A 61 14.11 9.65 -1.06
C ASN A 61 13.09 9.33 -2.15
N LEU A 62 12.61 8.09 -2.14
CA LEU A 62 11.61 7.55 -3.07
C LEU A 62 10.41 7.07 -2.25
N PRO A 63 9.36 7.86 -2.08
CA PRO A 63 8.19 7.52 -1.26
C PRO A 63 7.41 6.29 -1.73
N MET A 64 7.47 5.95 -3.04
CA MET A 64 6.79 4.81 -3.65
C MET A 64 5.29 4.78 -3.31
N PRO A 65 4.53 5.82 -3.66
CA PRO A 65 3.13 5.93 -3.27
C PRO A 65 2.29 4.77 -3.81
N VAL A 66 1.29 4.36 -3.03
CA VAL A 66 0.30 3.37 -3.46
C VAL A 66 -0.34 3.82 -4.78
N GLY A 67 -0.49 2.89 -5.74
CA GLY A 67 -1.06 3.17 -7.06
C GLY A 67 -0.09 3.82 -8.05
N LEU A 68 1.22 3.88 -7.75
CA LEU A 68 2.22 4.16 -8.76
C LEU A 68 2.27 2.98 -9.75
N SER A 69 1.85 3.21 -10.99
CA SER A 69 1.73 2.14 -12.00
C SER A 69 3.06 1.43 -12.25
N PRO A 70 3.05 0.14 -12.56
CA PRO A 70 4.25 -0.58 -12.97
C PRO A 70 4.94 0.08 -14.17
N GLY A 71 6.26 0.01 -14.22
CA GLY A 71 7.04 0.57 -15.30
C GLY A 71 8.38 1.16 -14.88
N LEU A 72 9.14 1.63 -15.88
CA LEU A 72 10.45 2.23 -15.67
C LEU A 72 10.33 3.75 -15.46
N TYR A 73 10.78 4.19 -14.31
CA TYR A 73 10.89 5.60 -13.91
C TYR A 73 12.35 6.01 -13.82
N THR A 74 12.63 7.29 -13.96
CA THR A 74 13.98 7.82 -13.79
C THR A 74 13.98 9.01 -12.86
N ALA A 75 15.02 9.09 -12.02
CA ALA A 75 15.38 10.27 -11.24
C ALA A 75 16.79 10.71 -11.72
N ARG A 76 16.88 11.94 -12.22
CA ARG A 76 18.12 12.53 -12.70
C ARG A 76 18.55 13.62 -11.74
N ILE A 77 19.75 13.53 -11.24
CA ILE A 77 20.33 14.50 -10.32
C ILE A 77 21.50 15.16 -11.05
N THR A 78 21.50 16.49 -11.05
CA THR A 78 22.59 17.30 -11.57
C THR A 78 23.20 18.07 -10.41
N ALA A 79 24.51 17.94 -10.22
CA ALA A 79 25.31 18.77 -9.32
C ALA A 79 26.03 19.80 -10.18
N SER A 80 25.88 21.09 -9.83
CA SER A 80 26.54 22.19 -10.54
C SER A 80 27.33 23.02 -9.54
N SER A 81 28.60 23.34 -9.86
CA SER A 81 29.41 24.25 -9.05
C SER A 81 28.66 25.58 -8.88
N ILE A 82 28.71 26.14 -7.67
CA ILE A 82 28.11 27.44 -7.39
C ILE A 82 28.96 28.56 -7.95
N ASP A 83 30.27 28.43 -7.91
CA ASP A 83 31.22 29.45 -8.40
C ASP A 83 31.34 29.44 -9.93
N ASP A 84 31.26 28.26 -10.57
CA ASP A 84 31.21 28.12 -12.02
C ASP A 84 30.13 27.13 -12.49
N PRO A 85 28.89 27.58 -12.75
CA PRO A 85 27.77 26.71 -13.18
C PRO A 85 28.00 25.99 -14.53
N SER A 86 29.07 26.26 -15.24
CA SER A 86 29.47 25.48 -16.42
C SER A 86 30.09 24.11 -16.03
N VAL A 87 30.63 24.02 -14.81
CA VAL A 87 31.14 22.79 -14.22
C VAL A 87 30.00 22.05 -13.55
N LYS A 88 29.59 20.93 -14.15
CA LYS A 88 28.49 20.12 -13.68
C LYS A 88 28.64 18.67 -14.04
N GLU A 89 28.10 17.81 -13.19
CA GLU A 89 28.02 16.37 -13.40
C GLU A 89 26.58 15.89 -13.16
N GLN A 90 26.22 14.76 -13.77
CA GLN A 90 24.88 14.25 -13.74
C GLN A 90 24.86 12.75 -13.55
N ILE A 91 23.97 12.29 -12.66
CA ILE A 91 23.65 10.87 -12.49
C ILE A 91 22.17 10.62 -12.81
N THR A 92 21.88 9.46 -13.42
CA THR A 92 20.52 9.00 -13.65
C THR A 92 20.29 7.68 -12.91
N ILE A 93 19.28 7.66 -12.07
CA ILE A 93 18.85 6.48 -11.31
C ILE A 93 17.61 5.93 -11.99
N ASN A 94 17.69 4.66 -12.43
CA ASN A 94 16.55 3.92 -12.97
C ASN A 94 15.82 3.21 -11.84
N ILE A 95 14.49 3.38 -11.79
CA ILE A 95 13.58 2.81 -10.80
C ILE A 95 12.58 1.95 -11.58
N ASP A 96 12.69 0.64 -11.43
CA ASP A 96 11.76 -0.32 -12.01
C ASP A 96 10.66 -0.61 -10.98
N VAL A 97 9.47 -0.08 -11.22
CA VAL A 97 8.29 -0.33 -10.40
C VAL A 97 7.62 -1.60 -10.92
N VAL A 98 7.69 -2.65 -10.12
CA VAL A 98 7.08 -3.94 -10.46
C VAL A 98 5.60 -3.95 -10.10
N ASP A 99 4.84 -4.77 -10.81
CA ASP A 99 3.46 -5.09 -10.44
C ASP A 99 3.41 -5.71 -9.04
N THR A 100 2.43 -5.27 -8.26
CA THR A 100 2.24 -5.71 -6.87
C THR A 100 0.74 -5.81 -6.58
N ALA A 101 0.23 -7.03 -6.50
CA ALA A 101 -1.10 -7.28 -5.98
C ALA A 101 -1.08 -7.12 -4.44
N ALA A 102 -2.08 -6.47 -3.89
CA ALA A 102 -2.30 -6.38 -2.45
C ALA A 102 -3.76 -6.08 -2.14
N VAL A 103 -4.29 -6.64 -1.06
CA VAL A 103 -5.67 -6.44 -0.64
C VAL A 103 -5.75 -6.24 0.86
N MET A 104 -6.67 -5.38 1.30
CA MET A 104 -7.01 -5.17 2.71
C MET A 104 -8.49 -5.41 2.91
N VAL A 105 -8.85 -6.12 3.98
CA VAL A 105 -10.24 -6.29 4.41
C VAL A 105 -10.37 -5.79 5.83
N THR A 106 -11.28 -4.83 6.05
CA THR A 106 -11.60 -4.26 7.36
C THR A 106 -13.06 -4.44 7.70
N ASP A 107 -13.37 -4.64 8.98
CA ASP A 107 -14.71 -4.67 9.53
C ASP A 107 -15.11 -3.30 10.10
N GLU A 108 -16.37 -2.93 10.04
CA GLU A 108 -16.87 -1.67 10.61
C GLU A 108 -17.12 -1.76 12.12
N ASP A 109 -17.42 -2.99 12.66
CA ASP A 109 -17.74 -3.21 14.08
C ASP A 109 -17.28 -4.60 14.56
N SER A 110 -16.25 -4.66 15.36
CA SER A 110 -15.54 -5.90 15.67
C SER A 110 -16.16 -6.79 16.77
N ASP A 111 -16.98 -6.24 17.69
CA ASP A 111 -17.53 -6.98 18.84
C ASP A 111 -19.04 -6.72 19.01
N GLN A 112 -19.85 -7.72 18.68
CA GLN A 112 -21.30 -7.64 18.78
C GLN A 112 -21.85 -8.70 19.73
N SER A 113 -22.94 -8.39 20.43
CA SER A 113 -23.67 -9.33 21.29
C SER A 113 -25.06 -9.60 20.72
N TYR A 114 -25.42 -10.87 20.56
CA TYR A 114 -26.68 -11.28 19.97
C TYR A 114 -27.40 -12.36 20.77
N ILE A 115 -28.71 -12.36 20.67
CA ILE A 115 -29.56 -13.44 21.14
C ILE A 115 -29.90 -14.31 19.93
N PRO A 116 -29.77 -15.65 20.04
CA PRO A 116 -30.11 -16.55 18.92
C PRO A 116 -31.56 -16.38 18.47
N GLY A 117 -31.80 -16.46 17.20
CA GLY A 117 -33.12 -16.37 16.61
C GLY A 117 -33.07 -16.28 15.08
N ASP A 118 -34.22 -16.39 14.44
CA ASP A 118 -34.37 -16.40 12.97
C ASP A 118 -34.29 -15.00 12.31
N VAL A 119 -34.02 -13.97 13.11
CA VAL A 119 -33.92 -12.61 12.54
C VAL A 119 -32.56 -12.43 11.89
N ALA A 120 -32.57 -12.26 10.57
CA ALA A 120 -31.37 -11.98 9.81
C ALA A 120 -30.73 -10.65 10.25
N GLN A 121 -29.45 -10.70 10.53
CA GLN A 121 -28.60 -9.56 10.82
C GLN A 121 -27.71 -9.26 9.61
N SER A 122 -27.10 -8.10 9.59
CA SER A 122 -26.14 -7.76 8.53
C SER A 122 -24.92 -7.05 9.11
N MET A 123 -23.78 -7.28 8.48
CA MET A 123 -22.54 -6.61 8.78
C MET A 123 -21.83 -6.20 7.50
N ARG A 124 -21.10 -5.11 7.56
CA ARG A 124 -20.37 -4.56 6.42
C ARG A 124 -18.88 -4.72 6.61
N PHE A 125 -18.22 -5.07 5.53
CA PHE A 125 -16.76 -5.12 5.41
C PHE A 125 -16.33 -4.24 4.26
N GLU A 126 -15.24 -3.51 4.44
CA GLU A 126 -14.58 -2.79 3.38
C GLU A 126 -13.45 -3.65 2.79
N VAL A 127 -13.46 -3.84 1.48
CA VAL A 127 -12.39 -4.48 0.71
C VAL A 127 -11.70 -3.41 -0.10
N ARG A 128 -10.40 -3.21 0.11
CA ARG A 128 -9.60 -2.18 -0.57
C ARG A 128 -8.48 -2.81 -1.39
N ASN A 129 -8.31 -2.33 -2.60
CA ASN A 129 -7.16 -2.65 -3.43
C ASN A 129 -5.95 -1.83 -2.97
N ASP A 130 -5.00 -2.47 -2.30
CA ASP A 130 -3.72 -1.88 -1.88
C ASP A 130 -2.58 -2.17 -2.88
N GLY A 131 -2.89 -2.83 -4.00
CA GLY A 131 -1.99 -3.05 -5.11
C GLY A 131 -1.75 -1.80 -5.95
N ASN A 132 -0.96 -1.93 -6.99
CA ASN A 132 -0.63 -0.83 -7.92
C ASN A 132 -1.23 -0.99 -9.32
N GLU A 133 -2.03 -2.03 -9.54
CA GLU A 133 -2.88 -2.23 -10.71
C GLU A 133 -4.35 -2.45 -10.33
N ALA A 134 -5.26 -2.23 -11.29
CA ALA A 134 -6.66 -2.53 -11.10
C ALA A 134 -6.84 -4.04 -10.90
N ASP A 135 -7.65 -4.43 -9.90
CA ASP A 135 -7.88 -5.83 -9.56
C ASP A 135 -9.34 -6.08 -9.15
N ARG A 136 -9.73 -7.34 -9.21
CA ARG A 136 -10.95 -7.88 -8.61
C ARG A 136 -10.57 -8.84 -7.51
N PHE A 137 -11.48 -9.02 -6.55
CA PHE A 137 -11.24 -9.95 -5.46
C PHE A 137 -12.34 -10.99 -5.41
N THR A 138 -11.92 -12.27 -5.36
CA THR A 138 -12.82 -13.37 -5.05
C THR A 138 -13.10 -13.36 -3.56
N MET A 139 -14.39 -13.35 -3.20
CA MET A 139 -14.86 -13.27 -1.83
C MET A 139 -15.27 -14.65 -1.32
N SER A 140 -14.86 -14.99 -0.09
CA SER A 140 -15.29 -16.19 0.58
C SER A 140 -15.54 -15.97 2.08
N LEU A 141 -16.31 -16.86 2.69
CA LEU A 141 -16.66 -16.81 4.11
C LEU A 141 -16.11 -18.05 4.83
N GLU A 142 -15.48 -17.83 5.98
CA GLU A 142 -15.33 -18.86 7.01
C GLU A 142 -16.43 -18.66 8.05
N VAL A 143 -17.46 -19.52 7.97
CA VAL A 143 -18.65 -19.44 8.84
C VAL A 143 -18.49 -20.47 9.97
N PRO A 144 -18.56 -20.03 11.26
CA PRO A 144 -18.46 -20.96 12.38
C PRO A 144 -19.72 -21.82 12.50
N GLU A 145 -19.61 -22.97 13.15
CA GLU A 145 -20.74 -23.84 13.48
C GLU A 145 -21.77 -23.08 14.33
N GLY A 146 -23.06 -23.27 14.05
CA GLY A 146 -24.16 -22.58 14.70
C GLY A 146 -24.49 -21.20 14.09
N MET A 147 -23.89 -20.87 12.96
CA MET A 147 -24.17 -19.65 12.21
C MET A 147 -24.42 -20.00 10.74
N ASN A 148 -25.38 -19.29 10.13
CA ASN A 148 -25.58 -19.29 8.69
C ASN A 148 -25.28 -17.90 8.15
N ALA A 149 -24.39 -17.76 7.19
CA ALA A 149 -24.00 -16.47 6.63
C ALA A 149 -23.86 -16.54 5.09
N ASN A 150 -24.26 -15.45 4.43
CA ASN A 150 -24.14 -15.30 2.99
C ASN A 150 -23.84 -13.85 2.63
N PHE A 151 -23.22 -13.62 1.47
CA PHE A 151 -23.10 -12.28 0.90
C PHE A 151 -24.47 -11.78 0.44
N ALA A 152 -24.84 -10.56 0.83
CA ALA A 152 -26.11 -9.96 0.42
C ALA A 152 -26.10 -9.51 -1.03
N GLN A 153 -24.98 -8.97 -1.50
CA GLN A 153 -24.77 -8.52 -2.88
C GLN A 153 -23.29 -8.60 -3.25
N LEU A 154 -23.00 -9.29 -4.36
CA LEU A 154 -21.74 -9.22 -5.09
C LEU A 154 -22.06 -9.03 -6.56
N VAL A 155 -21.13 -8.48 -7.36
CA VAL A 155 -21.44 -8.02 -8.73
C VAL A 155 -21.62 -9.19 -9.69
N GLU A 156 -20.78 -10.22 -9.58
CA GLU A 156 -20.79 -11.43 -10.41
C GLU A 156 -20.38 -12.63 -9.53
N GLY A 157 -21.35 -13.44 -9.13
CA GLY A 157 -21.05 -14.57 -8.24
C GLY A 157 -20.40 -14.09 -6.95
N ASP A 158 -19.14 -14.48 -6.72
CA ASP A 158 -18.38 -14.15 -5.51
C ASP A 158 -17.31 -13.06 -5.75
N LEU A 159 -17.46 -12.22 -6.80
CA LEU A 159 -16.47 -11.22 -7.17
C LEU A 159 -16.87 -9.79 -6.74
N THR A 160 -15.88 -9.01 -6.36
CA THR A 160 -16.03 -7.54 -6.29
C THR A 160 -16.10 -6.94 -7.70
N PRO A 161 -16.56 -5.68 -7.86
CA PRO A 161 -16.26 -4.94 -9.08
C PRO A 161 -14.74 -4.79 -9.27
N MET A 162 -14.30 -4.35 -10.46
CA MET A 162 -12.92 -3.92 -10.67
C MET A 162 -12.63 -2.73 -9.76
N LEU A 163 -11.58 -2.83 -8.94
CA LEU A 163 -11.11 -1.79 -8.03
C LEU A 163 -9.79 -1.22 -8.53
N GLU A 164 -9.79 0.08 -8.80
CA GLU A 164 -8.55 0.81 -9.07
C GLU A 164 -7.64 0.81 -7.83
N PRO A 165 -6.31 1.00 -7.98
CA PRO A 165 -5.40 1.17 -6.86
C PRO A 165 -5.89 2.18 -5.81
N GLY A 166 -5.94 1.78 -4.55
CA GLY A 166 -6.44 2.59 -3.44
C GLY A 166 -7.96 2.70 -3.33
N SER A 167 -8.73 2.14 -4.27
CA SER A 167 -10.19 2.14 -4.23
C SER A 167 -10.74 1.02 -3.35
N SER A 168 -11.92 1.26 -2.77
CA SER A 168 -12.61 0.31 -1.88
C SER A 168 -13.98 -0.07 -2.42
N TYR A 169 -14.45 -1.24 -1.96
CA TYR A 169 -15.83 -1.73 -2.14
C TYR A 169 -16.38 -2.29 -0.84
N ASN A 170 -17.62 -1.90 -0.50
CA ASN A 170 -18.30 -2.40 0.69
C ASN A 170 -19.05 -3.69 0.39
N VAL A 171 -18.70 -4.75 1.10
CA VAL A 171 -19.35 -6.04 1.05
C VAL A 171 -20.24 -6.21 2.27
N THR A 172 -21.51 -6.56 2.05
CA THR A 172 -22.45 -6.82 3.13
C THR A 172 -22.67 -8.32 3.28
N VAL A 173 -22.47 -8.84 4.49
CA VAL A 173 -22.78 -10.21 4.88
C VAL A 173 -24.06 -10.22 5.69
N THR A 174 -25.01 -11.04 5.30
CA THR A 174 -26.21 -11.33 6.10
C THR A 174 -26.04 -12.66 6.81
N PHE A 175 -26.47 -12.75 8.06
CA PHE A 175 -26.30 -13.95 8.86
C PHE A 175 -27.46 -14.15 9.86
N THR A 176 -27.62 -15.40 10.29
CA THR A 176 -28.51 -15.84 11.37
C THR A 176 -27.77 -16.78 12.29
N PHE A 177 -28.24 -16.93 13.52
CA PHE A 177 -27.71 -17.95 14.44
C PHE A 177 -28.74 -19.07 14.61
N ASP A 178 -28.24 -20.32 14.65
CA ASP A 178 -29.08 -21.49 14.89
C ASP A 178 -29.66 -21.44 16.31
N GLU A 179 -30.84 -22.05 16.50
CA GLU A 179 -31.45 -22.18 17.82
C GLU A 179 -30.53 -22.96 18.77
N GLY A 180 -30.36 -22.44 19.99
CA GLY A 180 -29.49 -23.05 20.99
C GLY A 180 -28.00 -22.71 20.86
N THR A 181 -27.61 -21.94 19.85
CA THR A 181 -26.22 -21.45 19.71
C THR A 181 -25.86 -20.57 20.90
N ASN A 182 -24.69 -20.80 21.48
CA ASN A 182 -24.15 -19.99 22.58
C ASN A 182 -22.61 -19.96 22.52
N GLY A 183 -22.04 -18.90 23.12
CA GLY A 183 -20.59 -18.73 23.20
C GLY A 183 -20.08 -17.66 22.24
N GLN A 184 -18.80 -17.74 21.96
CA GLN A 184 -18.12 -16.82 21.06
C GLN A 184 -17.95 -17.44 19.67
N LEU A 185 -18.45 -16.76 18.65
CA LEU A 185 -18.36 -17.15 17.26
C LEU A 185 -17.54 -16.11 16.50
N ILE A 186 -16.71 -16.58 15.56
CA ILE A 186 -15.88 -15.70 14.71
C ILE A 186 -16.24 -15.96 13.25
N LEU A 187 -16.82 -14.95 12.61
CA LEU A 187 -17.01 -14.93 11.16
C LEU A 187 -15.81 -14.26 10.51
N LYS A 188 -15.27 -14.87 9.46
CA LYS A 188 -14.24 -14.24 8.63
C LYS A 188 -14.75 -14.02 7.21
N VAL A 189 -14.41 -12.87 6.67
CA VAL A 189 -14.59 -12.51 5.26
C VAL A 189 -13.22 -12.44 4.62
N ILE A 190 -13.00 -13.25 3.61
CA ILE A 190 -11.70 -13.39 2.93
C ILE A 190 -11.85 -12.82 1.53
N ALA A 191 -10.89 -12.00 1.13
CA ALA A 191 -10.72 -11.49 -0.22
C ALA A 191 -9.41 -12.02 -0.80
N THR A 192 -9.46 -12.63 -1.99
CA THR A 192 -8.30 -13.15 -2.71
C THR A 192 -8.20 -12.44 -4.05
N SER A 193 -7.02 -11.93 -4.39
CA SER A 193 -6.74 -11.27 -5.66
C SER A 193 -7.01 -12.21 -6.84
N VAL A 194 -7.61 -11.68 -7.92
CA VAL A 194 -7.77 -12.41 -9.18
C VAL A 194 -6.50 -12.35 -10.01
N ASN A 195 -5.74 -11.26 -9.89
CA ASN A 195 -4.46 -11.11 -10.62
C ASN A 195 -3.35 -12.00 -10.02
N ASP A 196 -3.39 -12.25 -8.69
CA ASP A 196 -2.44 -13.14 -7.99
C ASP A 196 -3.16 -13.90 -6.87
N ASP A 197 -3.51 -15.14 -7.11
CA ASP A 197 -4.28 -16.00 -6.20
C ASP A 197 -3.52 -16.38 -4.90
N THR A 198 -2.23 -16.07 -4.83
CA THR A 198 -1.42 -16.21 -3.61
C THR A 198 -1.60 -15.03 -2.64
N VAL A 199 -2.19 -13.93 -3.11
CA VAL A 199 -2.43 -12.72 -2.34
C VAL A 199 -3.86 -12.71 -1.81
N SER A 200 -4.00 -12.79 -0.49
CA SER A 200 -5.28 -12.73 0.19
C SER A 200 -5.20 -11.96 1.51
N SER A 201 -6.34 -11.44 1.94
CA SER A 201 -6.51 -10.80 3.26
C SER A 201 -7.88 -11.16 3.82
N TYR A 202 -8.04 -10.98 5.14
CA TYR A 202 -9.34 -11.21 5.78
C TYR A 202 -9.66 -10.16 6.83
N GLY A 203 -10.95 -9.83 6.92
CA GLY A 203 -11.56 -9.17 8.06
C GLY A 203 -12.29 -10.19 8.92
N LYS A 204 -12.39 -9.95 10.23
CA LYS A 204 -13.10 -10.83 11.16
C LYS A 204 -14.03 -10.05 12.06
N CYS A 205 -15.19 -10.63 12.36
CA CYS A 205 -16.07 -10.12 13.39
C CYS A 205 -16.30 -11.20 14.44
N THR A 206 -16.30 -10.77 15.70
CA THR A 206 -16.53 -11.64 16.86
C THR A 206 -17.92 -11.39 17.41
N TYR A 207 -18.73 -12.46 17.50
CA TYR A 207 -20.09 -12.42 18.05
C TYR A 207 -20.12 -13.16 19.38
N ARG A 208 -20.76 -12.56 20.37
CA ARG A 208 -21.11 -13.22 21.64
C ARG A 208 -22.57 -13.57 21.61
N VAL A 209 -22.86 -14.85 21.50
CA VAL A 209 -24.22 -15.38 21.37
C VAL A 209 -24.60 -16.10 22.66
N GLY A 210 -25.76 -15.82 23.21
CA GLY A 210 -26.20 -16.51 24.40
C GLY A 210 -27.54 -15.98 24.96
N SER A 211 -28.18 -16.77 25.81
CA SER A 211 -29.32 -16.33 26.60
C SER A 211 -28.83 -15.33 27.66
N GLN A 212 -29.39 -14.15 27.70
CA GLN A 212 -29.23 -13.26 28.85
C GLN A 212 -29.95 -13.90 30.04
N ASN A 213 -29.19 -14.56 30.90
CA ASN A 213 -29.68 -14.87 32.22
C ASN A 213 -29.59 -13.56 33.05
N TRP A 214 -30.75 -12.93 33.27
CA TRP A 214 -30.94 -11.83 34.21
C TRP A 214 -30.99 -12.36 35.64
#